data_16ee393ffb896aaa4afc74845cdbd2b9
#
_entry.id   16ee393ffb896aaa4afc74845cdbd2b9
#
_cell.length_a   1.000
_cell.length_b   1.000
_cell.length_c   1.000
_cell.angle_alpha   90.00
_cell.angle_beta   90.00
_cell.angle_gamma   90.00
#
_symmetry.space_group_name_H-M   'P 1'
#
loop_
_entity.id
_entity.type
_entity.pdbx_description
1 polymer ?
#
loop_
_entity_poly.entity_id
_entity_poly.type
_entity_poly.pdbx_seq_one_letter_code
_entity_poly.pdbx_strand_id
1 'polypeptide(L)'
;NTEVIVQDYLAQEMGGKCCKDMKFDLFACEGGTAGMCYAFDSLQQNYLLREGDKIALMSPIFTPYIEIPHLARFNFDVVEISANRVDQNGYHTWQYTDEEIDKLRDKNVKLLCLVNPSNPPSYTLSRHTLDRIIDIVKTDNPDLMIITDDVYGTFVKDFRSLMYELPENTLCVYSFSKYFGATGWRLAVIAAQQQNVFDRLIANLPEADKCALNKRYGSLTLEPEKMKFIDRMVADSRLVALNHTAGLSTPQQIQMSLF
;
A
#
# COMPACT_ATOMS: atom_id res chain seq x y z
N ASN A 1 -6.33 14.98 18.23
CA ASN A 1 -6.84 13.84 17.51
C ASN A 1 -5.70 13.22 16.69
N THR A 2 -5.31 11.99 17.01
CA THR A 2 -4.15 11.28 16.41
C THR A 2 -4.25 11.22 14.89
N GLU A 3 -5.43 10.93 14.36
CA GLU A 3 -5.66 10.81 12.91
C GLU A 3 -5.30 12.12 12.18
N VAL A 4 -5.75 13.26 12.67
CA VAL A 4 -5.44 14.57 12.05
C VAL A 4 -3.94 14.83 12.08
N ILE A 5 -3.27 14.60 13.22
CA ILE A 5 -1.83 14.82 13.36
C ILE A 5 -1.04 13.94 12.39
N VAL A 6 -1.41 12.66 12.28
CA VAL A 6 -0.72 11.73 11.38
C VAL A 6 -1.00 12.06 9.91
N GLN A 7 -2.22 12.50 9.55
CA GLN A 7 -2.51 12.99 8.19
C GLN A 7 -1.67 14.22 7.83
N ASP A 8 -1.58 15.21 8.76
CA ASP A 8 -0.78 16.41 8.55
C ASP A 8 0.71 16.06 8.40
N TYR A 9 1.20 15.12 9.21
CA TYR A 9 2.58 14.63 9.12
C TYR A 9 2.84 13.96 7.77
N LEU A 10 1.97 13.03 7.33
CA LEU A 10 2.12 12.39 6.03
C LEU A 10 2.03 13.40 4.88
N ALA A 11 1.14 14.39 4.96
CA ALA A 11 1.05 15.45 3.96
C ALA A 11 2.35 16.24 3.88
N GLN A 12 2.97 16.52 5.03
CA GLN A 12 4.24 17.24 5.07
C GLN A 12 5.39 16.43 4.48
N GLU A 13 5.51 15.16 4.84
CA GLU A 13 6.69 14.34 4.53
C GLU A 13 6.59 13.60 3.19
N MET A 14 5.38 13.30 2.71
CA MET A 14 5.14 12.49 1.52
C MET A 14 4.82 13.30 0.25
N GLY A 15 5.00 14.62 0.31
CA GLY A 15 4.83 15.52 -0.85
C GLY A 15 3.42 16.09 -1.02
N GLY A 16 2.56 15.97 -0.01
CA GLY A 16 1.16 16.44 -0.05
C GLY A 16 0.95 17.89 0.36
N LYS A 17 1.99 18.70 0.55
CA LYS A 17 1.88 20.11 1.04
C LYS A 17 0.93 20.97 0.21
N CYS A 18 0.80 20.70 -1.09
CA CYS A 18 -0.10 21.41 -1.99
C CYS A 18 -1.49 20.76 -2.08
N CYS A 19 -1.73 19.64 -1.40
CA CYS A 19 -2.91 18.79 -1.52
C CYS A 19 -3.76 18.81 -0.24
N LYS A 20 -3.92 20.00 0.39
CA LYS A 20 -4.58 20.15 1.70
C LYS A 20 -6.02 19.65 1.76
N ASP A 21 -6.70 19.56 0.63
CA ASP A 21 -8.08 19.08 0.54
C ASP A 21 -8.17 17.55 0.37
N MET A 22 -7.05 16.86 0.14
CA MET A 22 -7.03 15.40 0.10
C MET A 22 -7.17 14.83 1.50
N LYS A 23 -8.17 13.99 1.66
CA LYS A 23 -8.44 13.30 2.94
C LYS A 23 -8.15 11.82 2.79
N PHE A 24 -7.45 11.31 3.78
CA PHE A 24 -7.11 9.89 3.89
C PHE A 24 -7.77 9.30 5.13
N ASP A 25 -8.25 8.10 5.00
CA ASP A 25 -8.62 7.27 6.13
C ASP A 25 -7.37 6.49 6.57
N LEU A 26 -7.16 6.35 7.88
CA LEU A 26 -5.95 5.78 8.44
C LEU A 26 -6.26 4.53 9.26
N PHE A 27 -5.45 3.50 9.09
CA PHE A 27 -5.41 2.33 9.96
C PHE A 27 -4.06 2.26 10.68
N ALA A 28 -4.06 2.52 11.99
CA ALA A 28 -2.88 2.39 12.83
C ALA A 28 -2.63 0.93 13.20
N CYS A 29 -1.44 0.41 12.91
CA CYS A 29 -1.09 -0.99 13.10
C CYS A 29 0.29 -1.18 13.74
N GLU A 30 0.57 -2.40 14.20
CA GLU A 30 1.74 -2.77 14.98
C GLU A 30 3.02 -2.99 14.13
N GLY A 31 3.33 -2.00 13.33
CA GLY A 31 4.52 -1.94 12.46
C GLY A 31 4.18 -2.19 10.99
N GLY A 32 5.07 -1.71 10.09
CA GLY A 32 4.85 -1.77 8.64
C GLY A 32 4.63 -3.19 8.11
N THR A 33 5.36 -4.18 8.64
CA THR A 33 5.20 -5.58 8.23
C THR A 33 3.81 -6.13 8.57
N ALA A 34 3.26 -5.80 9.75
CA ALA A 34 1.90 -6.18 10.11
C ALA A 34 0.89 -5.51 9.17
N GLY A 35 1.05 -4.20 8.91
CA GLY A 35 0.19 -3.47 7.96
C GLY A 35 0.18 -4.09 6.58
N MET A 36 1.34 -4.47 6.07
CA MET A 36 1.48 -5.17 4.80
C MET A 36 0.73 -6.52 4.80
N CYS A 37 0.91 -7.32 5.85
CA CYS A 37 0.19 -8.60 5.98
C CYS A 37 -1.34 -8.39 5.97
N TYR A 38 -1.83 -7.37 6.69
CA TYR A 38 -3.25 -7.03 6.71
C TYR A 38 -3.76 -6.57 5.35
N ALA A 39 -2.95 -5.79 4.62
CA ALA A 39 -3.31 -5.35 3.27
C ALA A 39 -3.48 -6.56 2.32
N PHE A 40 -2.51 -7.46 2.25
CA PHE A 40 -2.60 -8.66 1.41
C PHE A 40 -3.78 -9.56 1.79
N ASP A 41 -3.96 -9.80 3.09
CA ASP A 41 -5.07 -10.61 3.58
C ASP A 41 -6.42 -10.00 3.20
N SER A 42 -6.61 -8.71 3.46
CA SER A 42 -7.88 -8.04 3.17
C SER A 42 -8.14 -7.89 1.67
N LEU A 43 -7.11 -7.70 0.82
CA LEU A 43 -7.26 -7.73 -0.63
C LEU A 43 -7.86 -9.06 -1.11
N GLN A 44 -7.39 -10.18 -0.54
CA GLN A 44 -7.92 -11.51 -0.88
C GLN A 44 -9.32 -11.73 -0.27
N GLN A 45 -9.51 -11.40 1.00
CA GLN A 45 -10.79 -11.58 1.69
C GLN A 45 -11.94 -10.78 1.05
N ASN A 46 -11.62 -9.65 0.42
CA ASN A 46 -12.58 -8.80 -0.28
C ASN A 46 -12.62 -9.06 -1.80
N TYR A 47 -12.08 -10.16 -2.27
CA TYR A 47 -12.10 -10.59 -3.66
C TYR A 47 -11.46 -9.63 -4.66
N LEU A 48 -10.63 -8.69 -4.18
CA LEU A 48 -9.84 -7.79 -5.02
C LEU A 48 -8.66 -8.54 -5.65
N LEU A 49 -8.13 -9.53 -4.95
CA LEU A 49 -7.15 -10.49 -5.44
C LEU A 49 -7.65 -11.91 -5.19
N ARG A 50 -7.37 -12.82 -6.12
CA ARG A 50 -7.66 -14.25 -6.03
C ARG A 50 -6.40 -15.03 -6.32
N GLU A 51 -6.38 -16.29 -5.91
CA GLU A 51 -5.31 -17.23 -6.28
C GLU A 51 -5.05 -17.19 -7.79
N GLY A 52 -3.78 -17.12 -8.19
CA GLY A 52 -3.35 -17.02 -9.58
C GLY A 52 -3.46 -15.63 -10.21
N ASP A 53 -3.97 -14.61 -9.49
CA ASP A 53 -3.96 -13.25 -10.00
C ASP A 53 -2.54 -12.70 -10.09
N LYS A 54 -2.28 -11.90 -11.14
CA LYS A 54 -0.97 -11.28 -11.36
C LYS A 54 -0.78 -10.07 -10.46
N ILE A 55 0.35 -10.04 -9.78
CA ILE A 55 0.84 -8.88 -9.03
C ILE A 55 2.25 -8.52 -9.48
N ALA A 56 2.58 -7.24 -9.53
CA ALA A 56 3.90 -6.74 -9.90
C ALA A 56 4.70 -6.36 -8.66
N LEU A 57 5.97 -6.75 -8.61
CA LEU A 57 6.93 -6.36 -7.57
C LEU A 57 8.08 -5.59 -8.21
N MET A 58 8.34 -4.36 -7.73
CA MET A 58 9.50 -3.57 -8.16
C MET A 58 10.76 -4.01 -7.42
N SER A 59 11.54 -4.88 -8.05
CA SER A 59 12.76 -5.48 -7.48
C SER A 59 14.01 -4.64 -7.76
N PRO A 60 14.98 -4.65 -6.80
CA PRO A 60 14.97 -5.34 -5.52
C PRO A 60 14.03 -4.68 -4.51
N ILE A 61 13.35 -5.49 -3.70
CA ILE A 61 12.32 -5.06 -2.76
C ILE A 61 12.51 -5.74 -1.40
N PHE A 62 11.94 -5.16 -0.36
CA PHE A 62 11.96 -5.70 1.00
C PHE A 62 11.36 -7.12 1.03
N THR A 63 12.14 -8.07 1.59
CA THR A 63 11.89 -9.51 1.52
C THR A 63 10.44 -9.96 1.78
N PRO A 64 9.70 -9.43 2.78
CA PRO A 64 8.32 -9.84 2.99
C PRO A 64 7.39 -9.62 1.77
N TYR A 65 7.66 -8.61 0.92
CA TYR A 65 6.90 -8.43 -0.33
C TYR A 65 7.18 -9.54 -1.36
N ILE A 66 8.32 -10.23 -1.24
CA ILE A 66 8.64 -11.38 -2.08
C ILE A 66 7.97 -12.64 -1.52
N GLU A 67 8.04 -12.83 -0.21
CA GLU A 67 7.60 -14.07 0.45
C GLU A 67 6.07 -14.21 0.53
N ILE A 68 5.38 -13.13 0.89
CA ILE A 68 3.93 -13.16 1.13
C ILE A 68 3.15 -13.65 -0.10
N PRO A 69 3.38 -13.14 -1.33
CA PRO A 69 2.67 -13.59 -2.52
C PRO A 69 2.77 -15.10 -2.80
N HIS A 70 3.87 -15.71 -2.40
CA HIS A 70 4.14 -17.14 -2.62
C HIS A 70 3.59 -18.05 -1.51
N LEU A 71 3.05 -17.49 -0.42
CA LEU A 71 2.40 -18.31 0.59
C LEU A 71 1.22 -19.08 -0.02
N ALA A 72 1.09 -20.36 0.35
CA ALA A 72 0.07 -21.26 -0.19
C ALA A 72 -1.37 -20.70 -0.12
N ARG A 73 -1.65 -19.84 0.86
CA ARG A 73 -2.96 -19.20 1.02
C ARG A 73 -3.22 -18.07 0.01
N PHE A 74 -2.17 -17.49 -0.58
CA PHE A 74 -2.26 -16.42 -1.58
C PHE A 74 -2.00 -16.95 -2.98
N ASN A 75 -0.86 -17.60 -3.19
CA ASN A 75 -0.46 -18.24 -4.44
C ASN A 75 -0.68 -17.33 -5.67
N PHE A 76 -0.16 -16.08 -5.59
CA PHE A 76 -0.25 -15.10 -6.66
C PHE A 76 0.80 -15.36 -7.74
N ASP A 77 0.49 -14.99 -8.99
CA ASP A 77 1.44 -14.97 -10.10
C ASP A 77 2.25 -13.65 -10.05
N VAL A 78 3.56 -13.77 -9.84
CA VAL A 78 4.43 -12.62 -9.63
C VAL A 78 5.09 -12.17 -10.93
N VAL A 79 4.83 -10.94 -11.33
CA VAL A 79 5.52 -10.22 -12.40
C VAL A 79 6.63 -9.38 -11.79
N GLU A 80 7.87 -9.75 -12.01
CA GLU A 80 9.02 -8.97 -11.55
C GLU A 80 9.28 -7.79 -12.48
N ILE A 81 9.39 -6.58 -11.88
CA ILE A 81 9.85 -5.35 -12.53
C ILE A 81 11.24 -5.07 -11.96
N SER A 82 12.26 -5.32 -12.75
CA SER A 82 13.65 -5.33 -12.28
C SER A 82 14.35 -4.00 -12.48
N ALA A 83 15.05 -3.52 -11.45
CA ALA A 83 15.92 -2.34 -11.54
C ALA A 83 17.19 -2.70 -12.32
N ASN A 84 17.10 -2.75 -13.64
CA ASN A 84 18.13 -3.23 -14.54
C ASN A 84 18.84 -2.12 -15.33
N ARG A 85 18.52 -0.84 -15.08
CA ARG A 85 19.11 0.28 -15.80
C ARG A 85 20.59 0.47 -15.44
N VAL A 86 21.40 0.67 -16.47
CA VAL A 86 22.80 1.04 -16.35
C VAL A 86 23.03 2.47 -16.88
N ASP A 87 24.03 3.15 -16.38
CA ASP A 87 24.46 4.45 -16.90
C ASP A 87 25.32 4.31 -18.17
N GLN A 88 25.75 5.44 -18.73
CA GLN A 88 26.62 5.48 -19.93
C GLN A 88 27.98 4.83 -19.76
N ASN A 89 28.42 4.58 -18.51
CA ASN A 89 29.67 3.91 -18.17
C ASN A 89 29.47 2.42 -17.85
N GLY A 90 28.21 1.92 -17.91
CA GLY A 90 27.88 0.54 -17.62
C GLY A 90 27.67 0.26 -16.12
N TYR A 91 27.62 1.27 -15.25
CA TYR A 91 27.34 1.08 -13.83
C TYR A 91 25.86 0.93 -13.58
N HIS A 92 25.49 0.00 -12.71
CA HIS A 92 24.12 -0.24 -12.29
C HIS A 92 23.58 0.94 -11.48
N THR A 93 22.41 1.47 -11.86
CA THR A 93 21.85 2.70 -11.28
C THR A 93 20.70 2.46 -10.31
N TRP A 94 20.27 1.21 -10.10
CA TRP A 94 19.08 0.84 -9.32
C TRP A 94 17.79 1.54 -9.80
N GLN A 95 17.75 1.90 -11.08
CA GLN A 95 16.61 2.46 -11.78
C GLN A 95 16.06 1.44 -12.79
N TYR A 96 14.89 1.73 -13.30
CA TYR A 96 14.13 0.85 -14.18
C TYR A 96 14.21 1.35 -15.62
N THR A 97 14.27 0.44 -16.58
CA THR A 97 14.05 0.79 -17.97
C THR A 97 12.57 0.96 -18.27
N ASP A 98 12.26 1.61 -19.38
CA ASP A 98 10.87 1.84 -19.79
C ASP A 98 10.13 0.53 -20.06
N GLU A 99 10.83 -0.46 -20.63
CA GLU A 99 10.30 -1.79 -20.91
C GLU A 99 9.91 -2.53 -19.63
N GLU A 100 10.66 -2.34 -18.55
CA GLU A 100 10.32 -2.94 -17.25
C GLU A 100 9.04 -2.31 -16.68
N ILE A 101 8.93 -0.99 -16.71
CA ILE A 101 7.74 -0.29 -16.21
C ILE A 101 6.51 -0.58 -17.08
N ASP A 102 6.68 -0.75 -18.40
CA ASP A 102 5.61 -1.04 -19.34
C ASP A 102 4.90 -2.39 -19.10
N LYS A 103 5.49 -3.30 -18.31
CA LYS A 103 4.79 -4.49 -17.83
C LYS A 103 3.48 -4.16 -17.10
N LEU A 104 3.38 -2.98 -16.49
CA LEU A 104 2.17 -2.50 -15.81
C LEU A 104 1.01 -2.16 -16.76
N ARG A 105 1.25 -2.06 -18.09
CA ARG A 105 0.19 -1.87 -19.10
C ARG A 105 -0.70 -3.11 -19.25
N ASP A 106 -0.20 -4.29 -18.86
CA ASP A 106 -1.02 -5.51 -18.81
C ASP A 106 -2.11 -5.36 -17.74
N LYS A 107 -3.36 -5.22 -18.17
CA LYS A 107 -4.53 -5.09 -17.29
C LYS A 107 -4.78 -6.32 -16.41
N ASN A 108 -4.11 -7.44 -16.68
CA ASN A 108 -4.15 -8.60 -15.78
C ASN A 108 -3.27 -8.40 -14.55
N VAL A 109 -2.34 -7.45 -14.58
CA VAL A 109 -1.60 -7.04 -13.37
C VAL A 109 -2.51 -6.19 -12.52
N LYS A 110 -2.98 -6.75 -11.41
CA LYS A 110 -3.99 -6.14 -10.53
C LYS A 110 -3.40 -5.32 -9.39
N LEU A 111 -2.19 -5.65 -8.96
CA LEU A 111 -1.51 -4.99 -7.85
C LEU A 111 -0.06 -4.69 -8.22
N LEU A 112 0.40 -3.49 -7.89
CA LEU A 112 1.81 -3.11 -7.87
C LEU A 112 2.27 -2.94 -6.42
N CYS A 113 3.37 -3.59 -6.04
CA CYS A 113 4.05 -3.37 -4.76
C CYS A 113 5.42 -2.74 -4.99
N LEU A 114 5.71 -1.67 -4.28
CA LEU A 114 7.00 -1.00 -4.30
C LEU A 114 7.40 -0.48 -2.93
N VAL A 115 8.70 -0.33 -2.72
CA VAL A 115 9.30 0.34 -1.56
C VAL A 115 10.07 1.54 -2.07
N ASN A 116 9.70 2.75 -1.66
CA ASN A 116 10.32 3.97 -2.16
C ASN A 116 10.59 4.97 -1.01
N PRO A 117 11.85 5.32 -0.74
CA PRO A 117 13.10 4.78 -1.30
C PRO A 117 13.26 3.27 -1.12
N SER A 118 13.90 2.63 -2.10
CA SER A 118 14.02 1.18 -2.15
C SER A 118 14.86 0.59 -1.00
N ASN A 119 14.50 -0.60 -0.57
CA ASN A 119 15.24 -1.41 0.38
C ASN A 119 15.49 -2.79 -0.26
N PRO A 120 16.75 -3.24 -0.43
CA PRO A 120 17.99 -2.77 0.21
C PRO A 120 18.75 -1.64 -0.47
N PRO A 121 18.57 -1.25 -1.78
CA PRO A 121 19.54 -0.38 -2.45
C PRO A 121 19.57 1.08 -1.97
N SER A 122 18.55 1.54 -1.26
CA SER A 122 18.43 2.93 -0.77
C SER A 122 18.36 3.99 -1.87
N TYR A 123 17.70 3.67 -2.98
CA TYR A 123 17.49 4.58 -4.12
C TYR A 123 16.03 5.04 -4.19
N THR A 124 15.85 6.32 -4.48
CA THR A 124 14.53 6.89 -4.79
C THR A 124 14.20 6.66 -6.25
N LEU A 125 12.95 6.37 -6.56
CA LEU A 125 12.49 6.33 -7.96
C LEU A 125 12.76 7.67 -8.65
N SER A 126 13.26 7.62 -9.89
CA SER A 126 13.44 8.81 -10.70
C SER A 126 12.09 9.45 -11.04
N ARG A 127 12.07 10.76 -11.29
CA ARG A 127 10.85 11.45 -11.74
C ARG A 127 10.30 10.82 -13.03
N HIS A 128 11.18 10.44 -13.95
CA HIS A 128 10.80 9.76 -15.18
C HIS A 128 10.04 8.45 -14.90
N THR A 129 10.54 7.61 -13.98
CA THR A 129 9.87 6.36 -13.59
C THR A 129 8.50 6.63 -12.97
N LEU A 130 8.41 7.62 -12.07
CA LEU A 130 7.14 8.01 -11.44
C LEU A 130 6.13 8.51 -12.48
N ASP A 131 6.56 9.41 -13.38
CA ASP A 131 5.70 9.95 -14.43
C ASP A 131 5.17 8.84 -15.36
N ARG A 132 6.02 7.85 -15.67
CA ARG A 132 5.62 6.72 -16.50
C ARG A 132 4.59 5.83 -15.80
N ILE A 133 4.79 5.52 -14.50
CA ILE A 133 3.78 4.78 -13.72
C ILE A 133 2.46 5.56 -13.69
N ILE A 134 2.52 6.87 -13.46
CA ILE A 134 1.34 7.73 -13.41
C ILE A 134 0.60 7.72 -14.76
N ASP A 135 1.32 7.83 -15.86
CA ASP A 135 0.76 7.78 -17.21
C ASP A 135 0.06 6.44 -17.46
N ILE A 136 0.73 5.32 -17.19
CA ILE A 136 0.18 3.97 -17.37
C ILE A 136 -1.11 3.79 -16.57
N VAL A 137 -1.13 4.20 -15.30
CA VAL A 137 -2.34 4.08 -14.47
C VAL A 137 -3.48 4.90 -15.04
N LYS A 138 -3.20 6.14 -15.50
CA LYS A 138 -4.23 7.03 -16.02
C LYS A 138 -4.77 6.63 -17.40
N THR A 139 -3.95 6.01 -18.23
CA THR A 139 -4.30 5.73 -19.64
C THR A 139 -4.60 4.27 -19.93
N ASP A 140 -3.82 3.35 -19.37
CA ASP A 140 -3.86 1.94 -19.77
C ASP A 140 -4.46 1.03 -18.71
N ASN A 141 -4.14 1.25 -17.42
CA ASN A 141 -4.55 0.37 -16.32
C ASN A 141 -5.12 1.16 -15.13
N PRO A 142 -6.29 1.80 -15.28
CA PRO A 142 -6.89 2.66 -14.24
C PRO A 142 -7.37 1.90 -13.00
N ASP A 143 -7.48 0.58 -13.08
CA ASP A 143 -7.87 -0.29 -11.98
C ASP A 143 -6.67 -0.89 -11.22
N LEU A 144 -5.43 -0.53 -11.61
CA LEU A 144 -4.24 -0.99 -10.93
C LEU A 144 -4.24 -0.50 -9.48
N MET A 145 -4.27 -1.44 -8.55
CA MET A 145 -4.06 -1.17 -7.13
C MET A 145 -2.57 -1.02 -6.85
N ILE A 146 -2.19 -0.15 -5.92
CA ILE A 146 -0.78 0.10 -5.57
C ILE A 146 -0.62 0.01 -4.06
N ILE A 147 0.39 -0.72 -3.61
CA ILE A 147 0.92 -0.64 -2.25
C ILE A 147 2.28 0.01 -2.34
N THR A 148 2.43 1.20 -1.77
CA THR A 148 3.72 1.87 -1.61
C THR A 148 4.16 1.81 -0.15
N ASP A 149 5.36 1.32 0.10
CA ASP A 149 6.02 1.34 1.41
C ASP A 149 7.00 2.51 1.43
N ASP A 150 6.58 3.59 2.07
CA ASP A 150 7.31 4.85 2.09
C ASP A 150 8.08 5.08 3.40
N VAL A 151 8.41 4.01 4.12
CA VAL A 151 9.08 4.07 5.44
C VAL A 151 10.37 4.88 5.44
N TYR A 152 11.03 5.00 4.29
CA TYR A 152 12.26 5.79 4.12
C TYR A 152 12.05 7.14 3.45
N GLY A 153 10.83 7.50 3.08
CA GLY A 153 10.51 8.76 2.41
C GLY A 153 10.96 10.00 3.18
N THR A 154 10.80 9.98 4.50
CA THR A 154 11.22 11.06 5.41
C THR A 154 12.73 11.35 5.44
N PHE A 155 13.57 10.46 4.95
CA PHE A 155 15.01 10.70 4.81
C PHE A 155 15.37 11.47 3.52
N VAL A 156 14.40 11.66 2.62
CA VAL A 156 14.62 12.28 1.31
C VAL A 156 13.99 13.67 1.28
N LYS A 157 14.83 14.68 1.00
CA LYS A 157 14.34 16.05 0.84
C LYS A 157 13.39 16.13 -0.35
N ASP A 158 12.27 16.81 -0.18
CA ASP A 158 11.22 17.01 -1.19
C ASP A 158 10.70 15.69 -1.80
N PHE A 159 10.62 14.65 -0.96
CA PHE A 159 10.10 13.35 -1.35
C PHE A 159 8.66 13.45 -1.91
N ARG A 160 8.36 12.63 -2.92
CA ARG A 160 7.04 12.56 -3.54
C ARG A 160 6.57 11.12 -3.61
N SER A 161 5.59 10.82 -2.76
CA SER A 161 4.94 9.52 -2.71
C SER A 161 3.87 9.37 -3.79
N LEU A 162 3.69 8.14 -4.28
CA LEU A 162 2.52 7.79 -5.08
C LEU A 162 1.20 8.00 -4.32
N MET A 163 1.22 8.02 -3.00
CA MET A 163 0.07 8.40 -2.17
C MET A 163 -0.55 9.74 -2.57
N TYR A 164 0.27 10.71 -3.04
CA TYR A 164 -0.20 12.02 -3.48
C TYR A 164 -0.18 12.22 -5.00
N GLU A 165 0.55 11.39 -5.74
CA GLU A 165 0.57 11.43 -7.21
C GLU A 165 -0.56 10.59 -7.84
N LEU A 166 -0.92 9.46 -7.21
CA LEU A 166 -1.99 8.54 -7.59
C LEU A 166 -2.85 8.17 -6.36
N PRO A 167 -3.47 9.16 -5.70
CA PRO A 167 -4.12 8.95 -4.41
C PRO A 167 -5.24 7.91 -4.46
N GLU A 168 -6.00 7.87 -5.55
CA GLU A 168 -7.13 6.94 -5.70
C GLU A 168 -6.67 5.48 -5.84
N ASN A 169 -5.46 5.25 -6.33
CA ASN A 169 -4.95 3.90 -6.61
C ASN A 169 -4.07 3.35 -5.49
N THR A 170 -3.68 4.17 -4.50
CA THR A 170 -2.56 3.86 -3.62
C THR A 170 -2.98 3.64 -2.17
N LEU A 171 -2.56 2.50 -1.61
CA LEU A 171 -2.40 2.30 -0.17
C LEU A 171 -0.96 2.66 0.20
N CYS A 172 -0.77 3.62 1.09
CA CYS A 172 0.54 3.96 1.62
C CYS A 172 0.76 3.23 2.94
N VAL A 173 1.85 2.50 3.04
CA VAL A 173 2.35 1.94 4.31
C VAL A 173 3.48 2.85 4.80
N TYR A 174 3.31 3.43 5.99
CA TYR A 174 4.34 4.22 6.65
C TYR A 174 4.64 3.68 8.03
N SER A 175 5.92 3.60 8.41
CA SER A 175 6.35 3.12 9.72
C SER A 175 7.23 4.13 10.43
N PHE A 176 6.93 4.38 11.70
CA PHE A 176 7.73 5.23 12.60
C PHE A 176 9.04 4.56 13.07
N SER A 177 9.26 3.31 12.68
CA SER A 177 10.41 2.51 13.14
C SER A 177 11.77 3.10 12.79
N LYS A 178 11.89 3.74 11.61
CA LYS A 178 13.21 4.11 11.05
C LYS A 178 13.58 5.54 11.36
N TYR A 179 12.84 6.51 10.87
CA TYR A 179 13.17 7.92 11.03
C TYR A 179 13.24 8.35 12.51
N PHE A 180 12.30 7.88 13.31
CA PHE A 180 12.23 8.18 14.74
C PHE A 180 13.05 7.23 15.63
N GLY A 181 13.74 6.25 15.06
CA GLY A 181 14.47 5.24 15.83
C GLY A 181 13.57 4.39 16.75
N ALA A 182 12.26 4.32 16.45
CA ALA A 182 11.23 3.73 17.31
C ALA A 182 10.89 2.28 16.91
N THR A 183 11.87 1.50 16.46
CA THR A 183 11.64 0.14 15.90
C THR A 183 10.93 -0.78 16.89
N GLY A 184 11.31 -0.73 18.16
CA GLY A 184 10.72 -1.58 19.23
C GLY A 184 9.28 -1.17 19.61
N TRP A 185 8.84 0.03 19.28
CA TRP A 185 7.49 0.53 19.61
C TRP A 185 6.39 -0.05 18.71
N ARG A 186 6.76 -0.61 17.57
CA ARG A 186 5.85 -1.22 16.61
C ARG A 186 4.74 -0.28 16.15
N LEU A 187 5.10 0.91 15.69
CA LEU A 187 4.16 1.93 15.25
C LEU A 187 4.19 2.08 13.72
N ALA A 188 3.06 1.88 13.09
CA ALA A 188 2.88 2.11 11.66
C ALA A 188 1.45 2.51 11.33
N VAL A 189 1.25 2.98 10.12
CA VAL A 189 -0.06 3.36 9.60
C VAL A 189 -0.19 2.92 8.15
N ILE A 190 -1.40 2.49 7.78
CA ILE A 190 -1.85 2.38 6.39
C ILE A 190 -2.75 3.57 6.12
N ALA A 191 -2.52 4.27 5.02
CA ALA A 191 -3.34 5.38 4.57
C ALA A 191 -3.98 5.07 3.22
N ALA A 192 -5.28 5.31 3.09
CA ALA A 192 -6.04 5.21 1.86
C ALA A 192 -6.82 6.50 1.62
N GLN A 193 -6.79 7.04 0.42
CA GLN A 193 -7.61 8.19 0.05
C GLN A 193 -9.11 7.83 0.14
N GLN A 194 -9.94 8.78 0.59
CA GLN A 194 -11.36 8.50 0.87
C GLN A 194 -12.17 8.09 -0.35
N GLN A 195 -11.74 8.49 -1.55
CA GLN A 195 -12.27 8.02 -2.82
C GLN A 195 -11.17 7.20 -3.51
N ASN A 196 -11.30 5.89 -3.54
CA ASN A 196 -10.24 5.00 -3.96
C ASN A 196 -10.72 3.86 -4.88
N VAL A 197 -9.77 3.27 -5.59
CA VAL A 197 -10.01 2.17 -6.51
C VAL A 197 -10.49 0.90 -5.79
N PHE A 198 -10.06 0.69 -4.56
CA PHE A 198 -10.41 -0.52 -3.79
C PHE A 198 -11.92 -0.55 -3.51
N ASP A 199 -12.48 0.55 -3.00
CA ASP A 199 -13.92 0.69 -2.78
C ASP A 199 -14.71 0.59 -4.08
N ARG A 200 -14.21 1.21 -5.17
CA ARG A 200 -14.83 1.14 -6.48
C ARG A 200 -14.86 -0.28 -7.04
N LEU A 201 -13.77 -1.03 -6.92
CA LEU A 201 -13.71 -2.42 -7.37
C LEU A 201 -14.63 -3.33 -6.55
N ILE A 202 -14.70 -3.15 -5.23
CA ILE A 202 -15.64 -3.88 -4.36
C ILE A 202 -17.09 -3.60 -4.78
N ALA A 203 -17.43 -2.34 -5.04
CA ALA A 203 -18.78 -1.96 -5.50
C ALA A 203 -19.16 -2.60 -6.84
N ASN A 204 -18.17 -2.94 -7.68
CA ASN A 204 -18.36 -3.56 -8.98
C ASN A 204 -18.23 -5.09 -8.99
N LEU A 205 -18.05 -5.73 -7.83
CA LEU A 205 -17.98 -7.20 -7.74
C LEU A 205 -19.30 -7.85 -8.20
N PRO A 206 -19.24 -9.10 -8.65
CA PRO A 206 -20.45 -9.91 -8.89
C PRO A 206 -21.35 -9.97 -7.66
N GLU A 207 -22.66 -10.06 -7.88
CA GLU A 207 -23.64 -10.04 -6.78
C GLU A 207 -23.42 -11.16 -5.75
N ALA A 208 -22.99 -12.34 -6.19
CA ALA A 208 -22.66 -13.45 -5.28
C ALA A 208 -21.53 -13.10 -4.32
N ASP A 209 -20.49 -12.39 -4.80
CA ASP A 209 -19.37 -11.94 -3.97
C ASP A 209 -19.82 -10.85 -3.00
N LYS A 210 -20.63 -9.89 -3.45
CA LYS A 210 -21.24 -8.87 -2.58
C LYS A 210 -22.06 -9.47 -1.46
N CYS A 211 -22.92 -10.45 -1.77
CA CYS A 211 -23.69 -11.19 -0.77
C CYS A 211 -22.78 -11.87 0.26
N ALA A 212 -21.69 -12.49 -0.17
CA ALA A 212 -20.70 -13.12 0.70
C ALA A 212 -20.03 -12.10 1.62
N LEU A 213 -19.64 -10.94 1.09
CA LEU A 213 -19.04 -9.84 1.88
C LEU A 213 -20.05 -9.24 2.87
N ASN A 214 -21.30 -9.04 2.47
CA ASN A 214 -22.34 -8.55 3.36
C ASN A 214 -22.60 -9.53 4.51
N LYS A 215 -22.57 -10.83 4.25
CA LYS A 215 -22.63 -11.85 5.30
C LYS A 215 -21.40 -11.82 6.21
N ARG A 216 -20.19 -11.64 5.63
CA ARG A 216 -18.94 -11.57 6.41
C ARG A 216 -18.93 -10.42 7.41
N TYR A 217 -19.35 -9.23 6.99
CA TYR A 217 -19.30 -8.02 7.79
C TYR A 217 -20.61 -7.64 8.47
N GLY A 218 -21.69 -8.39 8.24
CA GLY A 218 -23.02 -8.09 8.77
C GLY A 218 -23.15 -8.15 10.29
N SER A 219 -22.21 -8.77 11.01
CA SER A 219 -22.16 -8.72 12.48
C SER A 219 -21.54 -7.41 13.01
N LEU A 220 -20.90 -6.62 12.16
CA LEU A 220 -20.16 -5.41 12.55
C LEU A 220 -20.95 -4.12 12.27
N THR A 221 -21.82 -4.16 11.25
CA THR A 221 -22.61 -3.00 10.81
C THR A 221 -23.92 -3.43 10.19
N LEU A 222 -24.93 -2.55 10.27
CA LEU A 222 -26.24 -2.76 9.63
C LEU A 222 -26.18 -2.51 8.10
N GLU A 223 -25.15 -1.83 7.62
CA GLU A 223 -24.94 -1.46 6.22
C GLU A 223 -23.57 -1.96 5.71
N PRO A 224 -23.34 -3.29 5.67
CA PRO A 224 -22.03 -3.84 5.30
C PRO A 224 -21.60 -3.49 3.87
N GLU A 225 -22.55 -3.22 2.98
CA GLU A 225 -22.30 -2.78 1.62
C GLU A 225 -21.66 -1.38 1.52
N LYS A 226 -21.85 -0.54 2.55
CA LYS A 226 -21.26 0.81 2.63
C LYS A 226 -19.91 0.85 3.32
N MET A 227 -19.46 -0.29 3.85
CA MET A 227 -18.21 -0.38 4.60
C MET A 227 -17.03 -0.17 3.67
N LYS A 228 -16.19 0.81 3.96
CA LYS A 228 -14.99 1.12 3.18
C LYS A 228 -13.94 0.02 3.27
N PHE A 229 -13.07 -0.09 2.28
CA PHE A 229 -12.00 -1.09 2.26
C PHE A 229 -11.08 -0.97 3.48
N ILE A 230 -10.73 0.25 3.90
CA ILE A 230 -9.90 0.45 5.10
C ILE A 230 -10.57 -0.11 6.37
N ASP A 231 -11.88 0.07 6.52
CA ASP A 231 -12.64 -0.45 7.67
C ASP A 231 -12.74 -1.98 7.62
N ARG A 232 -12.88 -2.54 6.40
CA ARG A 232 -12.84 -4.00 6.19
C ARG A 232 -11.47 -4.56 6.57
N MET A 233 -10.38 -3.88 6.22
CA MET A 233 -9.02 -4.26 6.62
C MET A 233 -8.85 -4.24 8.15
N VAL A 234 -9.39 -3.23 8.84
CA VAL A 234 -9.42 -3.18 10.30
C VAL A 234 -10.18 -4.37 10.87
N ALA A 235 -11.34 -4.70 10.30
CA ALA A 235 -12.14 -5.85 10.73
C ALA A 235 -11.40 -7.18 10.49
N ASP A 236 -10.85 -7.37 9.29
CA ASP A 236 -10.13 -8.58 8.89
C ASP A 236 -8.89 -8.80 9.74
N SER A 237 -8.15 -7.75 10.09
CA SER A 237 -6.96 -7.83 10.93
C SER A 237 -7.22 -8.48 12.29
N ARG A 238 -8.44 -8.37 12.81
CA ARG A 238 -8.86 -8.95 14.09
C ARG A 238 -9.25 -10.43 13.99
N LEU A 239 -9.41 -10.96 12.79
CA LEU A 239 -9.78 -12.34 12.54
C LEU A 239 -8.58 -13.27 12.30
N VAL A 240 -7.35 -12.74 12.33
CA VAL A 240 -6.15 -13.46 11.91
C VAL A 240 -5.80 -14.63 12.85
N ALA A 241 -5.99 -14.48 14.16
CA ALA A 241 -5.80 -15.56 15.13
C ALA A 241 -6.55 -15.30 16.43
N LEU A 242 -6.98 -16.37 17.11
CA LEU A 242 -7.70 -16.30 18.38
C LEU A 242 -6.91 -15.65 19.53
N ASN A 243 -5.59 -15.71 19.47
CA ASN A 243 -4.66 -15.20 20.49
C ASN A 243 -3.86 -13.98 20.01
N HIS A 244 -4.23 -13.38 18.90
CA HIS A 244 -3.59 -12.20 18.35
C HIS A 244 -4.48 -10.98 18.51
N THR A 245 -3.93 -9.88 19.03
CA THR A 245 -4.59 -8.58 19.08
C THR A 245 -3.96 -7.69 18.02
N ALA A 246 -4.70 -7.41 16.96
CA ALA A 246 -4.27 -6.55 15.88
C ALA A 246 -4.60 -5.08 16.14
N GLY A 247 -3.81 -4.20 15.54
CA GLY A 247 -3.94 -2.76 15.66
C GLY A 247 -3.30 -2.20 16.93
N LEU A 248 -3.18 -0.88 16.97
CA LEU A 248 -2.57 -0.17 18.09
C LEU A 248 -3.58 0.13 19.19
N SER A 249 -3.15 -0.08 20.44
CA SER A 249 -3.89 0.40 21.62
C SER A 249 -3.93 1.93 21.66
N THR A 250 -4.88 2.50 22.40
CA THR A 250 -4.98 3.96 22.57
C THR A 250 -3.68 4.60 23.07
N PRO A 251 -2.96 4.06 24.07
CA PRO A 251 -1.65 4.61 24.46
C PRO A 251 -0.62 4.63 23.33
N GLN A 252 -0.58 3.59 22.50
CA GLN A 252 0.33 3.53 21.36
C GLN A 252 -0.04 4.57 20.28
N GLN A 253 -1.33 4.78 20.01
CA GLN A 253 -1.80 5.82 19.08
C GLN A 253 -1.47 7.22 19.59
N ILE A 254 -1.60 7.46 20.89
CA ILE A 254 -1.16 8.73 21.51
C ILE A 254 0.34 8.91 21.31
N GLN A 255 1.14 7.87 21.52
CA GLN A 255 2.59 7.93 21.31
C GLN A 255 2.95 8.30 19.86
N MET A 256 2.22 7.79 18.84
CA MET A 256 2.40 8.23 17.46
C MET A 256 2.23 9.73 17.27
N SER A 257 1.30 10.34 18.02
CA SER A 257 1.01 11.77 17.92
C SER A 257 2.08 12.65 18.59
N LEU A 258 2.98 12.05 19.36
CA LEU A 258 4.07 12.75 20.06
C LEU A 258 5.38 12.76 19.25
N PHE A 259 5.50 11.89 18.23
CA PHE A 259 6.61 11.91 17.29
C PHE A 259 6.42 12.97 16.21
#